data_67767a6d1ef80a36e5c23c1d455d5756
#
_entry.id   67767a6d1ef80a36e5c23c1d455d5756
#
_cell.length_a   1.000
_cell.length_b   1.000
_cell.length_c   1.000
_cell.angle_alpha   90.00
_cell.angle_beta   90.00
_cell.angle_gamma   90.00
#
_symmetry.space_group_name_H-M   'P 1'
#
loop_
_entity.id
_entity.type
_entity.pdbx_description
1 polymer ?
#
loop_
_entity_poly.entity_id
_entity_poly.type
_entity_poly.pdbx_seq_one_letter_code
_entity_poly.pdbx_strand_id
1 'polypeptide(L)'
;MAVKKLQRYGLEKGAKILIVVGLLLILISWILAVHYLSVNQIAKDRLALLLIPLIFTAVAAILLLVIKYRYTLFEKYPYLMNLPSIFYRIGEGKDKKKKGIAFNMIFTVHSLVLTFLGLLSILLTLSIGSNAKTSSPFFYSYFIVIAVSIVSVFLIYRRIYIKFMS
;
A
#
# COMPACT_ATOMS: atom_id res chain seq x y z
N MET A 1 -2.51 14.10 26.67
CA MET A 1 -3.31 15.22 26.12
C MET A 1 -3.01 15.56 24.64
N ALA A 2 -1.78 15.37 24.16
CA ALA A 2 -1.39 15.64 22.75
C ALA A 2 -2.08 14.75 21.71
N VAL A 3 -2.25 13.45 21.99
CA VAL A 3 -2.87 12.46 21.06
C VAL A 3 -4.29 12.86 20.65
N LYS A 4 -5.13 13.35 21.57
CA LYS A 4 -6.50 13.79 21.24
C LYS A 4 -6.56 15.01 20.30
N LYS A 5 -5.51 15.86 20.28
CA LYS A 5 -5.46 17.03 19.37
C LYS A 5 -5.00 16.66 17.95
N LEU A 6 -4.15 15.63 17.80
CA LEU A 6 -3.69 15.12 16.49
C LEU A 6 -4.78 14.30 15.78
N GLN A 7 -5.71 13.68 16.52
CA GLN A 7 -6.85 12.95 15.95
C GLN A 7 -7.81 13.83 15.11
N ARG A 8 -7.68 15.16 15.13
CA ARG A 8 -8.48 16.07 14.30
C ARG A 8 -8.11 16.04 12.81
N TYR A 9 -6.95 15.50 12.45
CA TYR A 9 -6.57 15.36 11.05
C TYR A 9 -7.03 14.00 10.53
N GLY A 10 -8.24 13.95 9.97
CA GLY A 10 -8.73 12.75 9.26
C GLY A 10 -7.83 12.38 8.08
N LEU A 11 -7.91 11.14 7.61
CA LEU A 11 -7.29 10.76 6.34
C LEU A 11 -7.89 11.60 5.21
N GLU A 12 -7.04 12.09 4.30
CA GLU A 12 -7.51 12.74 3.08
C GLU A 12 -8.43 11.80 2.28
N LYS A 13 -9.40 12.39 1.58
CA LYS A 13 -10.36 11.61 0.76
C LYS A 13 -9.63 10.66 -0.20
N GLY A 14 -8.55 11.14 -0.83
CA GLY A 14 -7.75 10.33 -1.74
C GLY A 14 -7.16 9.08 -1.09
N ALA A 15 -6.59 9.19 0.12
CA ALA A 15 -6.06 8.05 0.86
C ALA A 15 -7.16 7.02 1.21
N LYS A 16 -8.35 7.48 1.59
CA LYS A 16 -9.48 6.59 1.86
C LYS A 16 -9.93 5.83 0.61
N ILE A 17 -10.01 6.51 -0.52
CA ILE A 17 -10.34 5.88 -1.81
C ILE A 17 -9.30 4.84 -2.17
N LEU A 18 -8.01 5.16 -2.05
CA LEU A 18 -6.92 4.22 -2.33
C LEU A 18 -6.98 2.96 -1.44
N ILE A 19 -7.32 3.11 -0.16
CA ILE A 19 -7.52 1.96 0.74
C ILE A 19 -8.64 1.07 0.23
N VAL A 20 -9.80 1.66 -0.09
CA VAL A 20 -10.96 0.90 -0.59
C VAL A 20 -10.62 0.19 -1.90
N VAL A 21 -9.99 0.90 -2.83
CA VAL A 21 -9.56 0.33 -4.12
C VAL A 21 -8.57 -0.81 -3.90
N GLY A 22 -7.56 -0.64 -3.05
CA GLY A 22 -6.59 -1.69 -2.75
C GLY A 22 -7.24 -2.96 -2.16
N LEU A 23 -8.19 -2.80 -1.24
CA LEU A 23 -8.92 -3.92 -0.65
C LEU A 23 -9.83 -4.63 -1.67
N LEU A 24 -10.49 -3.87 -2.54
CA LEU A 24 -11.31 -4.43 -3.63
C LEU A 24 -10.44 -5.25 -4.60
N LEU A 25 -9.24 -4.77 -4.94
CA LEU A 25 -8.32 -5.50 -5.81
C LEU A 25 -7.86 -6.82 -5.17
N ILE A 26 -7.58 -6.83 -3.86
CA ILE A 26 -7.25 -8.07 -3.14
C ILE A 26 -8.45 -9.03 -3.14
N LEU A 27 -9.67 -8.52 -2.94
CA LEU A 27 -10.88 -9.35 -3.01
C LEU A 27 -11.07 -9.96 -4.41
N ILE A 28 -10.85 -9.18 -5.47
CA ILE A 28 -10.88 -9.68 -6.86
C ILE A 28 -9.84 -10.79 -7.06
N SER A 29 -8.63 -10.63 -6.49
CA SER A 29 -7.60 -11.68 -6.54
C SER A 29 -8.07 -13.00 -5.90
N TRP A 30 -8.79 -12.94 -4.77
CA TRP A 30 -9.41 -14.12 -4.15
C TRP A 30 -10.47 -14.76 -5.05
N ILE A 31 -11.33 -13.96 -5.66
CA ILE A 31 -12.39 -14.47 -6.59
C ILE A 31 -11.71 -15.18 -7.77
N LEU A 32 -10.68 -14.60 -8.35
CA LEU A 32 -9.92 -15.21 -9.44
C LEU A 32 -9.23 -16.51 -9.00
N ALA A 33 -8.62 -16.53 -7.83
CA ALA A 33 -7.99 -17.73 -7.30
C ALA A 33 -8.98 -18.88 -7.14
N VAL A 34 -10.15 -18.62 -6.56
CA VAL A 34 -11.23 -19.61 -6.41
C VAL A 34 -11.74 -20.07 -7.78
N HIS A 35 -11.92 -19.15 -8.73
CA HIS A 35 -12.34 -19.48 -10.09
C HIS A 35 -11.35 -20.43 -10.78
N TYR A 36 -10.06 -20.11 -10.75
CA TYR A 36 -9.03 -20.98 -11.36
C TYR A 36 -8.91 -22.34 -10.66
N LEU A 37 -9.12 -22.38 -9.34
CA LEU A 37 -9.15 -23.66 -8.60
C LEU A 37 -10.32 -24.54 -9.00
N SER A 38 -11.46 -23.94 -9.37
CA SER A 38 -12.65 -24.70 -9.80
C SER A 38 -12.53 -25.22 -11.24
N VAL A 39 -11.84 -24.48 -12.11
CA VAL A 39 -11.75 -24.80 -13.54
C VAL A 39 -10.52 -25.67 -13.85
N ASN A 40 -9.37 -25.41 -13.22
CA ASN A 40 -8.12 -26.10 -13.49
C ASN A 40 -7.90 -27.29 -12.55
N GLN A 41 -7.91 -28.50 -13.13
CA GLN A 41 -7.65 -29.73 -12.37
C GLN A 41 -6.14 -29.98 -12.06
N ILE A 42 -5.23 -29.09 -12.48
CA ILE A 42 -3.79 -29.26 -12.35
C ILE A 42 -3.35 -29.05 -10.90
N ALA A 43 -2.97 -30.14 -10.22
CA ALA A 43 -2.70 -30.15 -8.79
C ALA A 43 -1.48 -29.34 -8.33
N LYS A 44 -0.49 -29.10 -9.21
CA LYS A 44 0.80 -28.50 -8.82
C LYS A 44 0.71 -27.03 -8.39
N ASP A 45 -0.18 -26.25 -8.99
CA ASP A 45 -0.25 -24.79 -8.75
C ASP A 45 -1.38 -24.37 -7.82
N ARG A 46 -2.19 -25.32 -7.32
CA ARG A 46 -3.32 -25.04 -6.41
C ARG A 46 -2.90 -24.31 -5.15
N LEU A 47 -1.80 -24.74 -4.54
CA LEU A 47 -1.28 -24.13 -3.33
C LEU A 47 -0.83 -22.68 -3.59
N ALA A 48 -0.12 -22.43 -4.70
CA ALA A 48 0.32 -21.10 -5.08
C ALA A 48 -0.85 -20.14 -5.32
N LEU A 49 -1.93 -20.62 -5.98
CA LEU A 49 -3.14 -19.82 -6.23
C LEU A 49 -3.82 -19.35 -4.94
N LEU A 50 -3.75 -20.12 -3.85
CA LEU A 50 -4.28 -19.72 -2.55
C LEU A 50 -3.29 -18.87 -1.75
N LEU A 51 -1.99 -19.21 -1.81
CA LEU A 51 -0.97 -18.52 -1.05
C LEU A 51 -0.80 -17.07 -1.48
N ILE A 52 -0.93 -16.77 -2.78
CA ILE A 52 -0.77 -15.39 -3.28
C ILE A 52 -1.76 -14.44 -2.62
N PRO A 53 -3.09 -14.57 -2.80
CA PRO A 53 -4.02 -13.64 -2.18
C PRO A 53 -3.96 -13.67 -0.65
N LEU A 54 -3.58 -14.81 -0.03
CA LEU A 54 -3.40 -14.92 1.41
C LEU A 54 -2.25 -14.03 1.90
N ILE A 55 -1.07 -14.11 1.26
CA ILE A 55 0.10 -13.29 1.61
C ILE A 55 -0.24 -11.80 1.45
N PHE A 56 -0.85 -11.42 0.31
CA PHE A 56 -1.22 -10.02 0.08
C PHE A 56 -2.29 -9.53 1.07
N THR A 57 -3.21 -10.39 1.50
CA THR A 57 -4.18 -10.07 2.56
C THR A 57 -3.48 -9.84 3.90
N ALA A 58 -2.51 -10.68 4.27
CA ALA A 58 -1.74 -10.53 5.50
C ALA A 58 -0.94 -9.21 5.48
N VAL A 59 -0.26 -8.89 4.39
CA VAL A 59 0.47 -7.62 4.23
C VAL A 59 -0.49 -6.43 4.28
N ALA A 60 -1.65 -6.52 3.63
CA ALA A 60 -2.69 -5.49 3.67
C ALA A 60 -3.19 -5.25 5.10
N ALA A 61 -3.41 -6.31 5.87
CA ALA A 61 -3.81 -6.20 7.28
C ALA A 61 -2.76 -5.46 8.11
N ILE A 62 -1.47 -5.76 7.92
CA ILE A 62 -0.36 -5.04 8.58
C ILE A 62 -0.38 -3.56 8.20
N LEU A 63 -0.50 -3.22 6.90
CA LEU A 63 -0.57 -1.83 6.44
C LEU A 63 -1.78 -1.09 7.02
N LEU A 64 -2.94 -1.74 7.11
CA LEU A 64 -4.14 -1.16 7.74
C LEU A 64 -3.94 -0.91 9.24
N LEU A 65 -3.24 -1.81 9.94
CA LEU A 65 -2.86 -1.59 11.35
C LEU A 65 -1.93 -0.39 11.48
N VAL A 66 -0.91 -0.25 10.61
CA VAL A 66 -0.03 0.92 10.57
C VAL A 66 -0.84 2.19 10.33
N ILE A 67 -1.77 2.20 9.38
CA ILE A 67 -2.66 3.33 9.10
C ILE A 67 -3.54 3.65 10.32
N LYS A 68 -4.11 2.64 10.97
CA LYS A 68 -4.97 2.81 12.16
C LYS A 68 -4.20 3.40 13.34
N TYR A 69 -3.02 2.87 13.63
CA TYR A 69 -2.21 3.28 14.79
C TYR A 69 -1.15 4.34 14.45
N ARG A 70 -1.24 4.97 13.28
CA ARG A 70 -0.26 5.92 12.74
C ARG A 70 0.24 6.97 13.74
N TYR A 71 -0.64 7.57 14.53
CA TYR A 71 -0.27 8.61 15.48
C TYR A 71 0.59 8.07 16.62
N THR A 72 0.21 6.94 17.18
CA THR A 72 0.95 6.28 18.26
C THR A 72 2.31 5.79 17.75
N LEU A 73 2.35 5.22 16.54
CA LEU A 73 3.58 4.76 15.92
C LEU A 73 4.56 5.92 15.67
N PHE A 74 4.07 7.04 15.16
CA PHE A 74 4.92 8.20 14.92
C PHE A 74 5.45 8.83 16.19
N GLU A 75 4.64 8.90 17.26
CA GLU A 75 5.07 9.49 18.52
C GLU A 75 6.06 8.60 19.29
N LYS A 76 5.81 7.27 19.32
CA LYS A 76 6.62 6.34 20.11
C LYS A 76 7.75 5.68 19.33
N TYR A 77 7.54 5.43 18.06
CA TYR A 77 8.43 4.62 17.21
C TYR A 77 8.61 5.23 15.81
N PRO A 78 9.10 6.49 15.70
CA PRO A 78 9.22 7.17 14.42
C PRO A 78 10.13 6.42 13.43
N TYR A 79 11.13 5.70 13.91
CA TYR A 79 12.06 4.90 13.09
C TYR A 79 11.37 3.70 12.38
N LEU A 80 10.28 3.15 12.95
CA LEU A 80 9.52 2.07 12.30
C LEU A 80 8.76 2.54 11.05
N MET A 81 8.56 3.84 10.91
CA MET A 81 7.87 4.41 9.76
C MET A 81 8.79 4.55 8.54
N ASN A 82 10.09 4.23 8.68
CA ASN A 82 11.10 4.35 7.63
C ASN A 82 11.02 5.69 6.87
N LEU A 83 10.88 6.79 7.63
CA LEU A 83 10.71 8.11 7.09
C LEU A 83 12.07 8.76 6.82
N PRO A 84 12.22 9.57 5.74
CA PRO A 84 13.39 10.40 5.56
C PRO A 84 13.62 11.32 6.78
N SER A 85 14.88 11.58 7.11
CA SER A 85 15.29 12.35 8.30
C SER A 85 14.59 13.72 8.45
N ILE A 86 14.20 14.32 7.33
CA ILE A 86 13.44 15.57 7.32
C ILE A 86 12.10 15.46 8.10
N PHE A 87 11.47 14.29 8.13
CA PHE A 87 10.21 14.10 8.85
C PHE A 87 10.40 14.00 10.36
N TYR A 88 11.57 13.56 10.83
CA TYR A 88 11.91 13.58 12.26
C TYR A 88 11.99 15.02 12.77
N ARG A 89 12.64 15.92 11.99
CA ARG A 89 12.71 17.35 12.32
C ARG A 89 11.34 18.02 12.36
N ILE A 90 10.41 17.60 11.47
CA ILE A 90 9.01 18.07 11.49
C ILE A 90 8.30 17.59 12.75
N GLY A 91 8.58 16.37 13.20
CA GLY A 91 8.06 15.80 14.45
C GLY A 91 8.41 16.69 15.67
N GLU A 92 9.59 17.26 15.71
CA GLU A 92 10.09 18.12 16.78
C GLU A 92 9.57 19.57 16.69
N GLY A 93 9.13 20.02 15.52
CA GLY A 93 8.65 21.40 15.29
C GLY A 93 7.30 21.70 15.97
N LYS A 94 7.11 22.98 16.38
CA LYS A 94 5.90 23.45 17.07
C LYS A 94 4.67 23.63 16.15
N ASP A 95 4.86 23.60 14.82
CA ASP A 95 3.79 23.86 13.85
C ASP A 95 2.90 22.61 13.63
N LYS A 96 1.74 22.63 14.32
CA LYS A 96 0.74 21.56 14.29
C LYS A 96 0.14 21.33 12.90
N LYS A 97 0.02 22.40 12.08
CA LYS A 97 -0.59 22.32 10.74
C LYS A 97 0.36 21.58 9.79
N LYS A 98 1.65 21.93 9.81
CA LYS A 98 2.68 21.24 9.00
C LYS A 98 2.77 19.76 9.37
N LYS A 99 2.72 19.41 10.67
CA LYS A 99 2.65 18.02 11.13
C LYS A 99 1.47 17.27 10.52
N GLY A 100 0.27 17.83 10.59
CA GLY A 100 -0.93 17.19 10.05
C GLY A 100 -0.84 16.92 8.54
N ILE A 101 -0.30 17.87 7.78
CA ILE A 101 -0.08 17.71 6.33
C ILE A 101 0.91 16.58 6.05
N ALA A 102 2.06 16.55 6.77
CA ALA A 102 3.05 15.50 6.61
C ALA A 102 2.46 14.12 6.90
N PHE A 103 1.73 13.99 7.98
CA PHE A 103 1.03 12.75 8.34
C PHE A 103 0.12 12.27 7.23
N ASN A 104 -0.79 13.11 6.74
CA ASN A 104 -1.73 12.71 5.72
C ASN A 104 -1.04 12.30 4.41
N MET A 105 0.05 12.97 4.04
CA MET A 105 0.82 12.63 2.85
C MET A 105 1.54 11.27 2.99
N ILE A 106 2.14 11.00 4.16
CA ILE A 106 2.79 9.70 4.44
C ILE A 106 1.77 8.56 4.32
N PHE A 107 0.57 8.75 4.88
CA PHE A 107 -0.46 7.73 4.84
C PHE A 107 -1.12 7.59 3.47
N THR A 108 -1.09 8.63 2.65
CA THR A 108 -1.43 8.52 1.22
C THR A 108 -0.45 7.58 0.51
N VAL A 109 0.86 7.63 0.85
CA VAL A 109 1.84 6.67 0.33
C VAL A 109 1.50 5.24 0.74
N HIS A 110 1.22 4.98 2.02
CA HIS A 110 0.86 3.64 2.47
C HIS A 110 -0.42 3.12 1.79
N SER A 111 -1.41 4.00 1.59
CA SER A 111 -2.65 3.67 0.88
C SER A 111 -2.40 3.35 -0.60
N LEU A 112 -1.48 4.07 -1.23
CA LEU A 112 -1.05 3.82 -2.60
C LEU A 112 -0.31 2.47 -2.70
N VAL A 113 0.59 2.17 -1.77
CA VAL A 113 1.28 0.88 -1.69
C VAL A 113 0.26 -0.25 -1.57
N LEU A 114 -0.78 -0.09 -0.76
CA LEU A 114 -1.86 -1.07 -0.64
C LEU A 114 -2.58 -1.31 -1.99
N THR A 115 -2.83 -0.26 -2.75
CA THR A 115 -3.43 -0.36 -4.09
C THR A 115 -2.54 -1.14 -5.05
N PHE A 116 -1.23 -0.85 -5.05
CA PHE A 116 -0.28 -1.57 -5.91
C PHE A 116 -0.12 -3.03 -5.51
N LEU A 117 -0.14 -3.35 -4.22
CA LEU A 117 -0.14 -4.73 -3.73
C LEU A 117 -1.39 -5.49 -4.22
N GLY A 118 -2.55 -4.84 -4.23
CA GLY A 118 -3.78 -5.40 -4.79
C GLY A 118 -3.63 -5.71 -6.29
N LEU A 119 -3.07 -4.78 -7.07
CA LEU A 119 -2.79 -5.00 -8.49
C LEU A 119 -1.81 -6.15 -8.71
N LEU A 120 -0.71 -6.21 -7.96
CA LEU A 120 0.26 -7.29 -8.04
C LEU A 120 -0.37 -8.65 -7.69
N SER A 121 -1.23 -8.68 -6.67
CA SER A 121 -1.95 -9.90 -6.29
C SER A 121 -2.80 -10.42 -7.45
N ILE A 122 -3.55 -9.56 -8.14
CA ILE A 122 -4.35 -9.94 -9.31
C ILE A 122 -3.45 -10.46 -10.43
N LEU A 123 -2.40 -9.73 -10.80
CA LEU A 123 -1.51 -10.10 -11.88
C LEU A 123 -0.85 -11.46 -11.63
N LEU A 124 -0.36 -11.71 -10.40
CA LEU A 124 0.22 -12.99 -10.02
C LEU A 124 -0.80 -14.13 -10.09
N THR A 125 -2.01 -13.91 -9.58
CA THR A 125 -3.08 -14.89 -9.65
C THR A 125 -3.47 -15.22 -11.11
N LEU A 126 -3.58 -14.21 -11.97
CA LEU A 126 -3.83 -14.39 -13.40
C LEU A 126 -2.70 -15.14 -14.09
N SER A 127 -1.45 -14.82 -13.78
CA SER A 127 -0.27 -15.45 -14.38
C SER A 127 -0.22 -16.95 -14.08
N ILE A 128 -0.44 -17.33 -12.82
CA ILE A 128 -0.42 -18.73 -12.41
C ILE A 128 -1.67 -19.46 -12.92
N GLY A 129 -2.85 -18.83 -12.77
CA GLY A 129 -4.11 -19.43 -13.19
C GLY A 129 -4.20 -19.70 -14.69
N SER A 130 -3.60 -18.84 -15.51
CA SER A 130 -3.56 -18.98 -16.97
C SER A 130 -2.38 -19.80 -17.50
N ASN A 131 -1.53 -20.36 -16.61
CA ASN A 131 -0.26 -21.02 -17.01
C ASN A 131 0.59 -20.15 -17.94
N ALA A 132 0.63 -18.84 -17.69
CA ALA A 132 1.31 -17.88 -18.55
C ALA A 132 2.82 -18.12 -18.54
N LYS A 133 3.40 -18.29 -19.72
CA LYS A 133 4.85 -18.39 -19.90
C LYS A 133 5.51 -17.03 -19.58
N THR A 134 6.82 -17.06 -19.25
CA THR A 134 7.63 -15.85 -18.96
C THR A 134 7.64 -14.81 -20.09
N SER A 135 7.33 -15.21 -21.31
CA SER A 135 7.18 -14.31 -22.47
C SER A 135 5.78 -13.71 -22.63
N SER A 136 4.86 -13.98 -21.69
CA SER A 136 3.50 -13.46 -21.78
C SER A 136 3.44 -11.95 -21.46
N PRO A 137 2.45 -11.21 -22.00
CA PRO A 137 2.23 -9.81 -21.66
C PRO A 137 2.04 -9.58 -20.15
N PHE A 138 1.51 -10.59 -19.42
CA PHE A 138 1.36 -10.54 -17.97
C PHE A 138 2.70 -10.39 -17.23
N PHE A 139 3.76 -11.04 -17.72
CA PHE A 139 5.09 -10.94 -17.12
C PHE A 139 5.62 -9.50 -17.19
N TYR A 140 5.48 -8.82 -18.32
CA TYR A 140 5.88 -7.43 -18.47
C TYR A 140 5.02 -6.47 -17.61
N SER A 141 3.75 -6.81 -17.39
CA SER A 141 2.86 -6.00 -16.55
C SER A 141 3.34 -5.87 -15.11
N TYR A 142 4.07 -6.86 -14.56
CA TYR A 142 4.67 -6.75 -13.22
C TYR A 142 5.68 -5.61 -13.15
N PHE A 143 6.60 -5.56 -14.11
CA PHE A 143 7.63 -4.52 -14.16
C PHE A 143 7.00 -3.13 -14.32
N ILE A 144 5.96 -3.01 -15.13
CA ILE A 144 5.22 -1.76 -15.29
C ILE A 144 4.58 -1.33 -13.98
N VAL A 145 3.88 -2.23 -13.28
CA VAL A 145 3.25 -1.91 -11.99
C VAL A 145 4.29 -1.51 -10.95
N ILE A 146 5.41 -2.22 -10.86
CA ILE A 146 6.50 -1.90 -9.94
C ILE A 146 7.10 -0.53 -10.29
N ALA A 147 7.43 -0.28 -11.56
CA ALA A 147 7.99 0.99 -12.00
C ALA A 147 7.05 2.17 -11.71
N VAL A 148 5.76 2.04 -12.05
CA VAL A 148 4.74 3.06 -11.77
C VAL A 148 4.60 3.28 -10.26
N SER A 149 4.69 2.23 -9.44
CA SER A 149 4.65 2.33 -7.98
C SER A 149 5.80 3.18 -7.46
N ILE A 150 7.04 2.86 -7.88
CA ILE A 150 8.25 3.57 -7.46
C ILE A 150 8.16 5.06 -7.86
N VAL A 151 7.81 5.33 -9.13
CA VAL A 151 7.67 6.70 -9.64
C VAL A 151 6.60 7.47 -8.86
N SER A 152 5.45 6.85 -8.60
CA SER A 152 4.34 7.48 -7.86
C SER A 152 4.74 7.83 -6.43
N VAL A 153 5.41 6.91 -5.73
CA VAL A 153 5.93 7.15 -4.39
C VAL A 153 6.96 8.28 -4.40
N PHE A 154 7.90 8.28 -5.37
CA PHE A 154 8.90 9.33 -5.52
C PHE A 154 8.26 10.71 -5.76
N LEU A 155 7.26 10.80 -6.64
CA LEU A 155 6.56 12.06 -6.92
C LEU A 155 5.82 12.60 -5.69
N ILE A 156 5.21 11.71 -4.88
CA ILE A 156 4.57 12.11 -3.63
C ILE A 156 5.62 12.64 -2.65
N TYR A 157 6.74 11.94 -2.45
CA TYR A 157 7.82 12.40 -1.58
C TYR A 157 8.40 13.74 -2.05
N ARG A 158 8.65 13.92 -3.36
CA ARG A 158 9.09 15.18 -3.93
C ARG A 158 8.10 16.32 -3.66
N ARG A 159 6.80 16.08 -3.83
CA ARG A 159 5.75 17.06 -3.55
C ARG A 159 5.71 17.45 -2.07
N ILE A 160 5.89 16.49 -1.18
CA ILE A 160 6.00 16.72 0.25
C ILE A 160 7.22 17.63 0.52
N TYR A 161 8.39 17.26 -0.01
CA TYR A 161 9.63 17.98 0.20
C TYR A 161 9.51 19.46 -0.23
N ILE A 162 9.02 19.72 -1.43
CA ILE A 162 8.83 21.09 -1.94
C ILE A 162 7.91 21.89 -1.02
N LYS A 163 6.82 21.30 -0.57
CA LYS A 163 5.81 21.98 0.28
C LYS A 163 6.32 22.28 1.70
N PHE A 164 7.41 21.63 2.13
CA PHE A 164 8.04 21.88 3.42
C PHE A 164 9.17 22.89 3.35
N MET A 165 9.79 23.03 2.18
CA MET A 165 10.87 23.98 1.96
C MET A 165 10.35 25.39 1.60
N SER A 166 9.10 25.52 1.15
CA SER A 166 8.36 26.77 0.97
C SER A 166 7.67 27.21 2.26
#